data_ddc0e19f18783821e6e75f38960c41d6
#
_entry.id   ddc0e19f18783821e6e75f38960c41d6
#
_cell.length_a   1.000
_cell.length_b   1.000
_cell.length_c   1.000
_cell.angle_alpha   90.00
_cell.angle_beta   90.00
_cell.angle_gamma   90.00
#
_symmetry.space_group_name_H-M   'P 1'
#
loop_
_entity.id
_entity.type
_entity.pdbx_description
1 polymer ?
#
loop_
_entity_poly.entity_id
_entity_poly.type
_entity_poly.pdbx_seq_one_letter_code
_entity_poly.pdbx_strand_id
1 'polypeptide(L)'
;LSGGEKALCALVILISFYLVKPGPFCILDEVDAFLDEKNSLKFIKLLDLIKKSSQIILITHNPHIMKEVDTLLGVTIEEKGISKIFVIKKENFLNEGISY
;
A
#
# COMPACT_ATOMS: atom_id res chain seq x y z
N LEU A 1 17.67 6.21 -15.59
CA LEU A 1 16.85 5.77 -14.45
C LEU A 1 16.44 4.31 -14.60
N SER A 2 16.42 3.56 -13.50
CA SER A 2 15.88 2.20 -13.48
C SER A 2 14.36 2.23 -13.63
N GLY A 3 13.75 1.07 -13.92
CA GLY A 3 12.30 0.94 -13.99
C GLY A 3 11.62 1.33 -12.67
N GLY A 4 12.21 0.94 -11.53
CA GLY A 4 11.70 1.30 -10.21
C GLY A 4 11.78 2.79 -9.93
N GLU A 5 12.85 3.44 -10.34
CA GLU A 5 13.00 4.89 -10.18
C GLU A 5 12.00 5.66 -11.04
N LYS A 6 11.76 5.20 -12.28
CA LYS A 6 10.76 5.79 -13.16
C LYS A 6 9.36 5.65 -12.57
N ALA A 7 9.04 4.47 -12.04
CA ALA A 7 7.75 4.22 -11.40
C ALA A 7 7.57 5.13 -10.18
N LEU A 8 8.60 5.27 -9.35
CA LEU A 8 8.54 6.15 -8.18
C LEU A 8 8.33 7.61 -8.58
N CYS A 9 9.04 8.08 -9.61
CA CYS A 9 8.85 9.44 -10.11
C CYS A 9 7.42 9.68 -10.59
N ALA A 10 6.83 8.72 -11.29
CA ALA A 10 5.43 8.82 -11.72
C ALA A 10 4.48 8.92 -10.51
N LEU A 11 4.74 8.14 -9.46
CA LEU A 11 3.95 8.18 -8.23
C LEU A 11 4.10 9.50 -7.49
N VAL A 12 5.31 10.07 -7.46
CA VAL A 12 5.54 11.39 -6.85
C VAL A 12 4.69 12.45 -7.55
N ILE A 13 4.66 12.44 -8.87
CA ILE A 13 3.85 13.37 -9.66
C ILE A 13 2.36 13.19 -9.34
N LEU A 14 1.89 11.95 -9.35
CA LEU A 14 0.48 11.63 -9.08
C LEU A 14 0.07 12.08 -7.69
N ILE A 15 0.89 11.78 -6.68
CA ILE A 15 0.63 12.16 -5.29
C ILE A 15 0.66 13.69 -5.14
N SER A 16 1.56 14.36 -5.84
CA SER A 16 1.64 15.83 -5.81
C SER A 16 0.35 16.47 -6.30
N PHE A 17 -0.22 15.96 -7.39
CA PHE A 17 -1.52 16.42 -7.89
C PHE A 17 -2.63 16.15 -6.89
N TYR A 18 -2.63 14.98 -6.28
CA TYR A 18 -3.64 14.64 -5.28
C TYR A 18 -3.60 15.60 -4.09
N LEU A 19 -2.41 15.97 -3.63
CA LEU A 19 -2.23 16.81 -2.45
C LEU A 19 -2.65 18.27 -2.67
N VAL A 20 -2.81 18.70 -3.92
CA VAL A 20 -3.33 20.06 -4.21
C VAL A 20 -4.77 20.18 -3.67
N LYS A 21 -5.58 19.15 -3.82
CA LYS A 21 -6.94 19.12 -3.30
C LYS A 21 -7.27 17.71 -2.81
N PRO A 22 -6.80 17.33 -1.63
CA PRO A 22 -7.00 15.97 -1.14
C PRO A 22 -8.45 15.71 -0.78
N GLY A 23 -8.91 14.50 -1.10
CA GLY A 23 -10.22 14.02 -0.70
C GLY A 23 -10.18 13.29 0.64
N PRO A 24 -11.33 12.80 1.14
CA PRO A 24 -11.39 12.02 2.37
C PRO A 24 -10.78 10.63 2.23
N PHE A 25 -10.77 10.07 1.01
CA PHE A 25 -10.22 8.76 0.71
C PHE A 25 -9.26 8.84 -0.45
N CYS A 26 -8.20 8.02 -0.39
CA CYS A 26 -7.27 7.84 -1.49
C CYS A 26 -7.15 6.35 -1.75
N ILE A 27 -7.60 5.88 -2.91
CA ILE A 27 -7.56 4.48 -3.29
C ILE A 27 -6.47 4.28 -4.34
N LEU A 28 -5.50 3.42 -4.04
CA LEU A 28 -4.37 3.13 -4.90
C LEU A 28 -4.39 1.64 -5.23
N ASP A 29 -4.52 1.29 -6.49
CA ASP A 29 -4.66 -0.08 -6.95
C ASP A 29 -3.40 -0.55 -7.67
N GLU A 30 -2.60 -1.34 -6.98
CA GLU A 30 -1.36 -1.94 -7.48
C GLU A 30 -0.38 -0.95 -8.13
N VAL A 31 -0.36 0.28 -7.63
CA VAL A 31 0.51 1.33 -8.16
C VAL A 31 1.99 1.09 -7.84
N ASP A 32 2.26 0.23 -6.88
CA ASP A 32 3.59 -0.12 -6.39
C ASP A 32 4.19 -1.38 -7.05
N ALA A 33 3.54 -1.93 -8.07
CA ALA A 33 3.92 -3.20 -8.69
C ALA A 33 5.36 -3.23 -9.23
N PHE A 34 5.88 -2.10 -9.67
CA PHE A 34 7.21 -2.01 -10.28
C PHE A 34 8.28 -1.46 -9.33
N LEU A 35 7.95 -1.31 -8.05
CA LEU A 35 8.90 -0.80 -7.06
C LEU A 35 9.71 -1.94 -6.44
N ASP A 36 11.04 -1.78 -6.39
CA ASP A 36 11.92 -2.65 -5.63
C ASP A 36 11.83 -2.29 -4.14
N GLU A 37 12.58 -2.98 -3.29
CA GLU A 37 12.56 -2.74 -1.85
C GLU A 37 12.89 -1.29 -1.50
N LYS A 38 13.97 -0.75 -2.05
CA LYS A 38 14.42 0.61 -1.78
C LYS A 38 13.37 1.64 -2.16
N ASN A 39 12.81 1.52 -3.36
CA ASN A 39 11.81 2.46 -3.85
C ASN A 39 10.47 2.27 -3.16
N SER A 40 10.14 1.05 -2.73
CA SER A 40 8.95 0.78 -1.91
C SER A 40 9.00 1.53 -0.58
N LEU A 41 10.16 1.55 0.08
CA LEU A 41 10.33 2.28 1.33
C LEU A 41 10.17 3.79 1.13
N LYS A 42 10.65 4.31 0.00
CA LYS A 42 10.45 5.72 -0.35
C LYS A 42 8.99 6.03 -0.61
N PHE A 43 8.28 5.13 -1.28
CA PHE A 43 6.85 5.27 -1.53
C PHE A 43 6.05 5.32 -0.24
N ILE A 44 6.38 4.48 0.74
CA ILE A 44 5.72 4.48 2.05
C ILE A 44 5.84 5.86 2.71
N LYS A 45 7.01 6.49 2.61
CA LYS A 45 7.21 7.84 3.16
C LYS A 45 6.32 8.88 2.46
N LEU A 46 6.09 8.70 1.15
CA LEU A 46 5.18 9.59 0.42
C LEU A 46 3.73 9.39 0.88
N LEU A 47 3.35 8.16 1.19
CA LEU A 47 2.01 7.86 1.71
C LEU A 47 1.73 8.57 3.04
N ASP A 48 2.75 8.82 3.84
CA ASP A 48 2.60 9.55 5.09
C ASP A 48 2.08 10.97 4.87
N LEU A 49 2.40 11.57 3.73
CA LEU A 49 1.88 12.89 3.36
C LEU A 49 0.38 12.86 3.10
N ILE A 50 -0.09 11.78 2.46
CA ILE A 50 -1.51 11.59 2.17
C ILE A 50 -2.28 11.28 3.45
N LYS A 51 -1.70 10.51 4.36
CA LYS A 51 -2.34 10.10 5.62
C LYS A 51 -2.74 11.26 6.49
N LYS A 52 -2.10 12.41 6.34
CA LYS A 52 -2.43 13.60 7.14
C LYS A 52 -3.82 14.14 6.85
N SER A 53 -4.34 13.91 5.66
CA SER A 53 -5.63 14.46 5.22
C SER A 53 -6.61 13.43 4.69
N SER A 54 -6.19 12.19 4.47
CA SER A 54 -7.01 11.19 3.81
C SER A 54 -6.83 9.80 4.41
N GLN A 55 -7.87 8.99 4.33
CA GLN A 55 -7.78 7.55 4.57
C GLN A 55 -7.23 6.89 3.31
N ILE A 56 -6.13 6.16 3.44
CA ILE A 56 -5.54 5.46 2.30
C ILE A 56 -6.04 4.02 2.27
N ILE A 57 -6.47 3.60 1.09
CA ILE A 57 -6.80 2.20 0.80
C ILE A 57 -5.84 1.78 -0.32
N LEU A 58 -4.95 0.85 -0.01
CA LEU A 58 -3.93 0.40 -0.94
C LEU A 58 -4.13 -1.07 -1.26
N ILE A 59 -4.26 -1.38 -2.54
CA ILE A 59 -4.31 -2.76 -3.02
C ILE A 59 -2.92 -3.12 -3.51
N THR A 60 -2.30 -4.13 -2.90
CA THR A 60 -0.91 -4.45 -3.19
C THR A 60 -0.61 -5.94 -2.98
N HIS A 61 0.40 -6.43 -3.70
CA HIS A 61 1.03 -7.72 -3.49
C HIS A 61 2.47 -7.57 -2.99
N ASN A 62 2.92 -6.35 -2.73
CA ASN A 62 4.30 -6.06 -2.36
C ASN A 62 4.51 -6.30 -0.85
N PRO A 63 5.29 -7.32 -0.46
CA PRO A 63 5.49 -7.64 0.96
C PRO A 63 6.21 -6.53 1.73
N HIS A 64 7.01 -5.71 1.06
CA HIS A 64 7.67 -4.58 1.72
C HIS A 64 6.69 -3.50 2.15
N ILE A 65 5.60 -3.35 1.39
CA ILE A 65 4.52 -2.41 1.70
C ILE A 65 3.60 -3.01 2.78
N MET A 66 3.26 -4.30 2.67
CA MET A 66 2.36 -4.97 3.61
C MET A 66 2.83 -4.87 5.05
N LYS A 67 4.13 -4.88 5.29
CA LYS A 67 4.71 -4.79 6.64
C LYS A 67 4.49 -3.43 7.30
N GLU A 68 4.25 -2.40 6.51
CA GLU A 68 4.19 -1.01 6.97
C GLU A 68 2.78 -0.45 7.13
N VAL A 69 1.76 -1.21 6.75
CA VAL A 69 0.37 -0.75 6.86
C VAL A 69 -0.17 -0.98 8.27
N ASP A 70 -1.13 -0.16 8.68
CA ASP A 70 -1.74 -0.25 10.00
C ASP A 70 -2.71 -1.43 10.09
N THR A 71 -3.42 -1.71 9.01
CA THR A 71 -4.37 -2.81 8.92
C THR A 71 -4.24 -3.48 7.57
N LEU A 72 -4.12 -4.80 7.58
CA LEU A 72 -4.05 -5.61 6.37
C LEU A 72 -5.34 -6.39 6.20
N LEU A 73 -5.98 -6.24 5.03
CA LEU A 73 -7.14 -7.02 4.65
C LEU A 73 -6.70 -8.10 3.66
N GLY A 74 -6.85 -9.34 4.04
CA GLY A 74 -6.60 -10.46 3.15
C GLY A 74 -7.91 -10.94 2.52
N VAL A 75 -7.87 -11.20 1.23
CA VAL A 75 -9.01 -11.77 0.51
C VAL A 75 -8.56 -13.07 -0.13
N THR A 76 -9.22 -14.16 0.21
CA THR A 76 -8.94 -15.47 -0.37
C THR A 76 -10.20 -16.07 -0.96
N ILE A 77 -10.03 -16.91 -1.98
CA ILE A 77 -11.12 -17.70 -2.55
C ILE A 77 -10.94 -19.14 -2.06
N GLU A 78 -11.76 -19.57 -1.10
CA GLU A 78 -11.67 -20.91 -0.52
C GLU A 78 -12.42 -21.95 -1.33
N GLU A 79 -13.57 -21.54 -1.87
CA GLU A 79 -14.40 -22.38 -2.72
C GLU A 79 -14.77 -21.63 -3.99
N LYS A 80 -15.19 -22.36 -5.02
CA LYS A 80 -15.56 -21.76 -6.29
C LYS A 80 -16.69 -20.73 -6.10
N GLY A 81 -16.40 -19.47 -6.38
CA GLY A 81 -17.35 -18.38 -6.27
C GLY A 81 -17.53 -17.81 -4.88
N ILE A 82 -16.76 -18.27 -3.87
CA ILE A 82 -16.84 -17.78 -2.50
C ILE A 82 -15.50 -17.19 -2.10
N SER A 83 -15.52 -15.92 -1.70
CA SER A 83 -14.34 -15.21 -1.18
C SER A 83 -14.45 -15.05 0.32
N LYS A 84 -13.33 -15.18 0.99
CA LYS A 84 -13.22 -14.96 2.44
C LYS A 84 -12.33 -13.77 2.69
N ILE A 85 -12.78 -12.87 3.56
CA ILE A 85 -12.03 -11.68 3.95
C ILE A 85 -11.58 -11.84 5.40
N PHE A 86 -10.31 -11.58 5.65
CA PHE A 86 -9.78 -11.55 7.02
C PHE A 86 -8.99 -10.27 7.25
N VAL A 87 -8.96 -9.83 8.51
CA VAL A 87 -8.33 -8.58 8.92
C VAL A 87 -7.22 -8.88 9.91
N ILE A 88 -6.04 -8.32 9.66
CA ILE A 88 -4.90 -8.43 10.56
C ILE A 88 -4.40 -7.03 10.88
N LYS A 89 -4.37 -6.67 12.15
CA LYS A 89 -3.85 -5.39 12.59
C LYS A 89 -2.35 -5.47 12.80
N LYS A 90 -1.65 -4.36 12.64
CA LYS A 90 -0.19 -4.27 12.75
C LYS A 90 0.34 -4.86 14.07
N GLU A 91 -0.32 -4.61 15.17
CA GLU A 91 0.07 -5.14 16.47
C GLU A 91 0.08 -6.68 16.49
N ASN A 92 -0.83 -7.34 15.77
CA ASN A 92 -0.89 -8.78 15.64
C ASN A 92 0.28 -9.33 14.81
N PHE A 93 0.76 -8.58 13.82
CA PHE A 93 1.93 -8.97 13.03
C PHE A 93 3.15 -9.14 13.93
N LEU A 94 3.35 -8.21 14.86
CA LEU A 94 4.49 -8.22 15.77
C LEU A 94 4.38 -9.34 16.81
N ASN A 95 3.17 -9.57 17.33
CA ASN A 95 2.93 -10.54 18.39
C ASN A 95 2.93 -11.99 17.89
N GLU A 96 2.41 -12.23 16.72
CA GLU A 96 2.22 -13.57 16.17
C GLU A 96 3.31 -14.00 15.20
N GLY A 97 4.21 -13.10 14.82
CA GLY A 97 5.27 -13.39 13.88
C GLY A 97 4.74 -13.77 12.50
N ILE A 98 3.70 -13.12 12.03
CA ILE A 98 3.04 -13.44 10.77
C ILE A 98 3.99 -13.25 9.60
N SER A 99 4.02 -14.24 8.71
CA SER A 99 4.81 -14.25 7.50
C SER A 99 3.90 -14.12 6.27
N TYR A 100 4.38 -13.44 5.26
CA TYR A 100 3.64 -13.21 4.02
C TYR A 100 4.06 -14.19 2.91
#